data_5c2f6b3af197b02b4ec44d5403bc1de5
#
_entry.id   5c2f6b3af197b02b4ec44d5403bc1de5
#
_cell.length_a   1.000
_cell.length_b   1.000
_cell.length_c   1.000
_cell.angle_alpha   90.00
_cell.angle_beta   90.00
_cell.angle_gamma   90.00
#
_symmetry.space_group_name_H-M   'P 1'
#
loop_
_entity.id
_entity.type
_entity.pdbx_description
1 polymer ?
#
loop_
_entity_poly.entity_id
_entity_poly.type
_entity_poly.pdbx_seq_one_letter_code
_entity_poly.pdbx_strand_id
1 'polypeptide(L)'
;MRVLRRVSFLGVATLLLALGIAADAQAPRKGGILRIGNLGEPPTLDAHWTTATLTEVLTNHLYEGLYALDEGYRPIPMLAEALPTVSTDGLIYAIRLRQGIKFHNGKEMTSEDVVASLQRWTQQSQYGKALAAVLAEMRPSGKYAIELKLKQKSAAVVVSLAAPNNFGAIYPKEIAEKFPPAEKVTEFVGTGPFKLAEWKPDQYIRMVRFDDYKPRSEPASGYGGAKVVHVDEIRWIPVPDVATRVAQMETGELEFADDLNLDAYDRLKKNPAVRAIISKPYYWLVAVFNKKEGLMTNQKLRQAWQAALDMETIMKGVAGGRPEFYRMDASLAFVENKPWWVKQQASWGWNEHNKEKAKRLLQEAGYKGEPIRFLATQEYKWSYDFAILSKQQLEDVGFNIDLQVVDWATLVKRRNNPKEYEAFTTGTGNIFEPTAFTVLSCSWPGWTCDADIQGLLQEMGRETDQKKRFALWERMHQLWYEKVPSVRYGDLHGLRAASKKLQGFNDKTERPRFYNVWLDR
;
A
#
# COMPACT_ATOMS: atom_id res chain seq x y z
N MET A 1 -38.24 -71.89 45.87
CA MET A 1 -36.85 -71.79 46.34
C MET A 1 -36.01 -71.14 45.25
N ARG A 2 -35.63 -69.93 45.40
CA ARG A 2 -34.43 -69.23 44.89
C ARG A 2 -34.62 -67.73 45.08
N VAL A 3 -33.74 -67.20 45.94
CA VAL A 3 -33.68 -65.81 46.37
C VAL A 3 -32.99 -64.98 45.28
N LEU A 4 -33.67 -63.94 44.80
CA LEU A 4 -33.06 -62.89 43.96
C LEU A 4 -32.52 -61.78 44.84
N ARG A 5 -31.22 -61.59 44.87
CA ARG A 5 -30.53 -60.41 45.40
C ARG A 5 -30.57 -59.29 44.38
N ARG A 6 -31.19 -58.17 44.75
CA ARG A 6 -31.09 -56.89 44.05
C ARG A 6 -29.78 -56.21 44.48
N VAL A 7 -28.94 -55.88 43.51
CA VAL A 7 -27.79 -54.97 43.71
C VAL A 7 -28.19 -53.60 43.16
N SER A 8 -28.23 -52.63 44.04
CA SER A 8 -28.46 -51.22 43.66
C SER A 8 -27.13 -50.57 43.35
N PHE A 9 -27.00 -50.08 42.10
CA PHE A 9 -25.89 -49.18 41.71
C PHE A 9 -26.32 -47.72 41.93
N LEU A 10 -25.70 -47.05 42.90
CA LEU A 10 -25.71 -45.58 43.00
C LEU A 10 -24.72 -45.05 41.96
N GLY A 11 -25.27 -44.42 40.91
CA GLY A 11 -24.49 -43.61 39.97
C GLY A 11 -24.29 -42.21 40.51
N VAL A 12 -23.08 -41.87 40.88
CA VAL A 12 -22.66 -40.49 41.21
C VAL A 12 -22.45 -39.77 39.88
N ALA A 13 -23.38 -38.89 39.52
CA ALA A 13 -23.25 -37.99 38.40
C ALA A 13 -22.37 -36.80 38.81
N THR A 14 -21.09 -36.82 38.44
CA THR A 14 -20.19 -35.67 38.61
C THR A 14 -20.47 -34.68 37.50
N LEU A 15 -21.20 -33.59 37.83
CA LEU A 15 -21.46 -32.46 36.95
C LEU A 15 -20.18 -31.61 36.88
N LEU A 16 -19.36 -31.82 35.86
CA LEU A 16 -18.26 -30.93 35.54
C LEU A 16 -18.83 -29.61 34.97
N LEU A 17 -18.94 -28.59 35.80
CA LEU A 17 -19.10 -27.20 35.34
C LEU A 17 -17.82 -26.79 34.61
N ALA A 18 -17.81 -26.88 33.29
CA ALA A 18 -16.84 -26.17 32.46
C ALA A 18 -17.17 -24.67 32.53
N LEU A 19 -16.58 -23.95 33.46
CA LEU A 19 -16.48 -22.50 33.43
C LEU A 19 -15.61 -22.15 32.21
N GLY A 20 -16.26 -21.98 31.07
CA GLY A 20 -15.67 -21.30 29.93
C GLY A 20 -15.36 -19.87 30.37
N ILE A 21 -14.08 -19.54 30.55
CA ILE A 21 -13.61 -18.17 30.60
C ILE A 21 -13.86 -17.62 29.19
N ALA A 22 -15.06 -17.10 28.95
CA ALA A 22 -15.28 -16.20 27.84
C ALA A 22 -14.37 -14.99 28.14
N ALA A 23 -13.30 -14.84 27.36
CA ALA A 23 -12.57 -13.59 27.34
C ALA A 23 -13.61 -12.51 27.04
N ASP A 24 -13.96 -11.69 28.01
CA ASP A 24 -14.86 -10.56 27.86
C ASP A 24 -14.28 -9.69 26.74
N ALA A 25 -14.82 -9.83 25.55
CA ALA A 25 -14.55 -8.91 24.47
C ALA A 25 -15.16 -7.56 24.93
N GLN A 26 -14.31 -6.71 25.48
CA GLN A 26 -14.71 -5.44 26.04
C GLN A 26 -15.47 -4.64 24.98
N ALA A 27 -16.71 -4.27 25.27
CA ALA A 27 -17.54 -3.52 24.33
C ALA A 27 -16.89 -2.19 23.96
N PRO A 28 -16.93 -1.78 22.67
CA PRO A 28 -16.35 -0.53 22.23
C PRO A 28 -16.87 0.66 23.02
N ARG A 29 -15.95 1.47 23.56
CA ARG A 29 -16.28 2.68 24.34
C ARG A 29 -16.22 3.91 23.44
N LYS A 30 -17.16 4.83 23.62
CA LYS A 30 -17.15 6.13 22.92
C LYS A 30 -16.32 7.16 23.68
N GLY A 31 -15.66 8.02 22.92
CA GLY A 31 -14.96 9.19 23.43
C GLY A 31 -13.45 9.06 23.46
N GLY A 32 -12.79 10.19 23.73
CA GLY A 32 -11.34 10.30 23.85
C GLY A 32 -10.62 10.80 22.60
N ILE A 33 -9.35 11.15 22.81
CA ILE A 33 -8.45 11.67 21.77
C ILE A 33 -7.41 10.59 21.47
N LEU A 34 -7.31 10.21 20.20
CA LEU A 34 -6.28 9.31 19.70
C LEU A 34 -5.11 10.13 19.15
N ARG A 35 -3.95 10.11 19.81
CA ARG A 35 -2.73 10.80 19.40
C ARG A 35 -1.83 9.83 18.65
N ILE A 36 -1.47 10.21 17.42
CA ILE A 36 -0.71 9.39 16.49
C ILE A 36 0.57 10.13 16.11
N GLY A 37 1.72 9.54 16.42
CA GLY A 37 3.03 10.06 16.03
C GLY A 37 3.41 9.59 14.63
N ASN A 38 3.70 10.55 13.75
CA ASN A 38 4.14 10.32 12.37
C ASN A 38 5.55 10.86 12.15
N LEU A 39 6.22 10.36 11.09
CA LEU A 39 7.54 10.85 10.70
C LEU A 39 7.57 12.31 10.21
N GLY A 40 6.41 12.90 9.89
CA GLY A 40 6.30 14.27 9.39
C GLY A 40 4.88 14.62 8.98
N GLU A 41 4.72 15.65 8.15
CA GLU A 41 3.44 16.10 7.60
C GLU A 41 3.18 15.60 6.19
N PRO A 42 1.90 15.39 5.81
CA PRO A 42 1.56 15.13 4.42
C PRO A 42 1.79 16.40 3.57
N PRO A 43 2.27 16.27 2.31
CA PRO A 43 2.43 17.43 1.43
C PRO A 43 1.10 18.09 1.04
N THR A 44 -0.01 17.40 1.28
CA THR A 44 -1.39 17.84 1.05
C THR A 44 -2.38 16.82 1.58
N LEU A 45 -3.64 17.22 1.82
CA LEU A 45 -4.78 16.33 2.03
C LEU A 45 -5.67 16.22 0.76
N ASP A 46 -5.16 16.60 -0.41
CA ASP A 46 -5.77 16.27 -1.70
C ASP A 46 -5.44 14.84 -2.09
N ALA A 47 -6.42 13.93 -1.98
CA ALA A 47 -6.26 12.50 -2.26
C ALA A 47 -5.94 12.20 -3.74
N HIS A 48 -6.25 13.11 -4.66
CA HIS A 48 -5.96 12.94 -6.09
C HIS A 48 -4.53 13.33 -6.48
N TRP A 49 -3.85 14.13 -5.63
CA TRP A 49 -2.63 14.83 -6.01
C TRP A 49 -1.35 14.01 -5.94
N THR A 50 -1.24 13.14 -4.96
CA THR A 50 0.04 12.49 -4.63
C THR A 50 -0.13 11.05 -4.16
N THR A 51 0.92 10.25 -4.36
CA THR A 51 1.04 8.88 -3.83
C THR A 51 1.75 8.84 -2.47
N ALA A 52 2.00 10.00 -1.83
CA ALA A 52 2.68 10.04 -0.53
C ALA A 52 1.89 9.27 0.54
N THR A 53 2.58 8.37 1.25
CA THR A 53 1.97 7.48 2.25
C THR A 53 1.21 8.23 3.33
N LEU A 54 1.75 9.36 3.85
CA LEU A 54 1.05 10.15 4.86
C LEU A 54 -0.25 10.75 4.32
N THR A 55 -0.28 11.23 3.07
CA THR A 55 -1.53 11.66 2.43
C THR A 55 -2.52 10.52 2.33
N GLU A 56 -2.09 9.34 1.87
CA GLU A 56 -2.95 8.15 1.79
C GLU A 56 -3.59 7.82 3.13
N VAL A 57 -2.76 7.71 4.19
CA VAL A 57 -3.23 7.33 5.53
C VAL A 57 -4.27 8.33 6.06
N LEU A 58 -4.00 9.63 5.96
CA LEU A 58 -4.90 10.65 6.50
C LEU A 58 -6.18 10.77 5.67
N THR A 59 -6.06 10.77 4.35
CA THR A 59 -7.21 11.01 3.45
C THR A 59 -8.22 9.86 3.45
N ASN A 60 -7.82 8.62 3.74
CA ASN A 60 -8.74 7.49 3.93
C ASN A 60 -9.66 7.63 5.16
N HIS A 61 -9.42 8.62 6.04
CA HIS A 61 -10.32 8.99 7.14
C HIS A 61 -11.28 10.13 6.76
N LEU A 62 -10.87 10.97 5.79
CA LEU A 62 -11.65 12.13 5.34
C LEU A 62 -12.57 11.83 4.16
N TYR A 63 -12.16 10.93 3.28
CA TYR A 63 -12.86 10.66 2.02
C TYR A 63 -13.17 9.18 1.83
N GLU A 64 -14.08 8.94 0.91
CA GLU A 64 -14.37 7.61 0.40
C GLU A 64 -14.42 7.64 -1.13
N GLY A 65 -14.07 6.49 -1.73
CA GLY A 65 -14.26 6.22 -3.15
C GLY A 65 -15.54 5.41 -3.40
N LEU A 66 -15.84 5.11 -4.66
CA LEU A 66 -16.97 4.26 -5.02
C LEU A 66 -16.81 2.84 -4.51
N TYR A 67 -15.61 2.33 -4.56
CA TYR A 67 -15.21 1.00 -4.12
C TYR A 67 -14.01 1.10 -3.18
N ALA A 68 -13.72 0.02 -2.47
CA ALA A 68 -12.53 -0.17 -1.65
C ALA A 68 -12.03 -1.61 -1.82
N LEU A 69 -10.84 -1.93 -1.33
CA LEU A 69 -10.31 -3.29 -1.33
C LEU A 69 -10.57 -3.97 0.02
N ASP A 70 -11.04 -5.22 -0.01
CA ASP A 70 -11.16 -6.08 1.16
C ASP A 70 -9.78 -6.57 1.66
N GLU A 71 -9.74 -7.35 2.75
CA GLU A 71 -8.50 -7.96 3.27
C GLU A 71 -7.82 -8.92 2.27
N GLY A 72 -8.55 -9.42 1.27
CA GLY A 72 -8.03 -10.24 0.18
C GLY A 72 -7.69 -9.46 -1.08
N TYR A 73 -7.67 -8.12 -1.00
CA TYR A 73 -7.42 -7.19 -2.11
C TYR A 73 -8.42 -7.29 -3.26
N ARG A 74 -9.67 -7.69 -2.97
CA ARG A 74 -10.76 -7.71 -3.96
C ARG A 74 -11.61 -6.45 -3.81
N PRO A 75 -12.06 -5.85 -4.91
CA PRO A 75 -12.97 -4.71 -4.86
C PRO A 75 -14.30 -5.04 -4.17
N ILE A 76 -14.68 -4.21 -3.22
CA ILE A 76 -15.98 -4.24 -2.52
C ILE A 76 -16.63 -2.86 -2.58
N PRO A 77 -17.98 -2.76 -2.53
CA PRO A 77 -18.67 -1.47 -2.59
C PRO A 77 -18.38 -0.59 -1.36
N MET A 78 -18.28 0.75 -1.58
CA MET A 78 -18.22 1.76 -0.52
C MET A 78 -19.30 2.83 -0.70
N LEU A 79 -19.07 3.87 -1.54
CA LEU A 79 -20.13 4.83 -1.91
C LEU A 79 -21.05 4.28 -3.01
N ALA A 80 -20.58 3.32 -3.81
CA ALA A 80 -21.47 2.53 -4.65
C ALA A 80 -22.34 1.59 -3.79
N GLU A 81 -23.58 1.36 -4.20
CA GLU A 81 -24.52 0.43 -3.55
C GLU A 81 -24.05 -1.02 -3.68
N ALA A 82 -23.58 -1.40 -4.89
CA ALA A 82 -23.11 -2.72 -5.26
C ALA A 82 -21.97 -2.62 -6.28
N LEU A 83 -21.38 -3.75 -6.69
CA LEU A 83 -20.52 -3.80 -7.87
C LEU A 83 -21.31 -3.37 -9.12
N PRO A 84 -20.65 -2.84 -10.18
CA PRO A 84 -21.33 -2.32 -11.34
C PRO A 84 -22.10 -3.41 -12.09
N THR A 85 -23.23 -3.05 -12.69
CA THR A 85 -23.82 -3.87 -13.75
C THR A 85 -23.06 -3.58 -15.04
N VAL A 86 -22.53 -4.64 -15.65
CA VAL A 86 -21.73 -4.54 -16.89
C VAL A 86 -22.54 -5.08 -18.07
N SER A 87 -22.57 -4.34 -19.19
CA SER A 87 -23.22 -4.78 -20.42
C SER A 87 -22.59 -6.06 -20.98
N THR A 88 -23.34 -6.81 -21.80
CA THR A 88 -22.87 -8.07 -22.38
C THR A 88 -21.61 -7.93 -23.22
N ASP A 89 -21.45 -6.79 -23.88
CA ASP A 89 -20.24 -6.45 -24.65
C ASP A 89 -19.07 -5.98 -23.77
N GLY A 90 -19.29 -5.80 -22.44
CA GLY A 90 -18.27 -5.37 -21.49
C GLY A 90 -17.86 -3.90 -21.60
N LEU A 91 -18.64 -3.08 -22.33
CA LEU A 91 -18.28 -1.68 -22.62
C LEU A 91 -19.03 -0.65 -21.78
N ILE A 92 -20.16 -1.01 -21.15
CA ILE A 92 -20.95 -0.10 -20.33
C ILE A 92 -20.96 -0.62 -18.89
N TYR A 93 -20.59 0.26 -17.95
CA TYR A 93 -20.62 0.02 -16.51
C TYR A 93 -21.65 0.95 -15.89
N ALA A 94 -22.77 0.42 -15.43
CA ALA A 94 -23.78 1.15 -14.68
C ALA A 94 -23.51 1.00 -13.17
N ILE A 95 -23.30 2.10 -12.47
CA ILE A 95 -22.93 2.15 -11.05
C ILE A 95 -24.03 2.91 -10.30
N ARG A 96 -24.72 2.22 -9.39
CA ARG A 96 -25.68 2.84 -8.46
C ARG A 96 -24.96 3.34 -7.22
N LEU A 97 -25.37 4.50 -6.73
CA LEU A 97 -24.82 5.16 -5.55
C LEU A 97 -25.71 4.94 -4.33
N ARG A 98 -25.10 4.85 -3.16
CA ARG A 98 -25.83 4.89 -1.89
C ARG A 98 -26.54 6.23 -1.74
N GLN A 99 -27.76 6.19 -1.21
CA GLN A 99 -28.58 7.39 -1.01
C GLN A 99 -28.45 7.93 0.42
N GLY A 100 -28.63 9.24 0.58
CA GLY A 100 -28.57 9.93 1.86
C GLY A 100 -27.16 9.96 2.45
N ILE A 101 -26.13 9.89 1.62
CA ILE A 101 -24.73 10.12 2.03
C ILE A 101 -24.49 11.62 2.05
N LYS A 102 -24.01 12.13 3.18
CA LYS A 102 -23.68 13.56 3.34
C LYS A 102 -22.17 13.79 3.26
N PHE A 103 -21.80 14.89 2.68
CA PHE A 103 -20.47 15.49 2.84
C PHE A 103 -20.33 16.16 4.21
N HIS A 104 -19.08 16.43 4.63
CA HIS A 104 -18.78 17.10 5.90
C HIS A 104 -19.43 18.49 6.06
N ASN A 105 -19.79 19.15 4.95
CA ASN A 105 -20.52 20.41 4.92
C ASN A 105 -22.05 20.27 4.98
N GLY A 106 -22.57 19.02 5.11
CA GLY A 106 -23.98 18.69 5.20
C GLY A 106 -24.71 18.51 3.85
N LYS A 107 -24.08 18.83 2.71
CA LYS A 107 -24.63 18.59 1.37
C LYS A 107 -24.78 17.09 1.11
N GLU A 108 -25.87 16.67 0.49
CA GLU A 108 -26.05 15.29 0.05
C GLU A 108 -25.22 15.00 -1.21
N MET A 109 -24.52 13.86 -1.23
CA MET A 109 -23.78 13.39 -2.39
C MET A 109 -24.71 12.93 -3.51
N THR A 110 -24.43 13.34 -4.73
CA THR A 110 -25.13 12.96 -5.95
C THR A 110 -24.19 12.45 -7.03
N SER A 111 -24.77 11.96 -8.12
CA SER A 111 -24.01 11.52 -9.30
C SER A 111 -23.18 12.62 -9.94
N GLU A 112 -23.59 13.89 -9.83
CA GLU A 112 -22.82 15.02 -10.35
C GLU A 112 -21.51 15.23 -9.58
N ASP A 113 -21.55 15.08 -8.24
CA ASP A 113 -20.36 15.14 -7.40
C ASP A 113 -19.36 14.03 -7.76
N VAL A 114 -19.91 12.82 -7.98
CA VAL A 114 -19.10 11.66 -8.37
C VAL A 114 -18.43 11.87 -9.72
N VAL A 115 -19.19 12.31 -10.73
CA VAL A 115 -18.66 12.54 -12.09
C VAL A 115 -17.60 13.63 -12.08
N ALA A 116 -17.84 14.78 -11.44
CA ALA A 116 -16.88 15.87 -11.34
C ALA A 116 -15.57 15.41 -10.64
N SER A 117 -15.68 14.68 -9.54
CA SER A 117 -14.52 14.16 -8.80
C SER A 117 -13.71 13.18 -9.64
N LEU A 118 -14.36 12.22 -10.28
CA LEU A 118 -13.68 11.21 -11.09
C LEU A 118 -13.08 11.82 -12.37
N GLN A 119 -13.70 12.85 -12.99
CA GLN A 119 -13.12 13.58 -14.11
C GLN A 119 -11.82 14.27 -13.71
N ARG A 120 -11.77 14.89 -12.52
CA ARG A 120 -10.53 15.46 -11.98
C ARG A 120 -9.50 14.37 -11.68
N TRP A 121 -9.90 13.29 -11.02
CA TRP A 121 -9.03 12.17 -10.66
C TRP A 121 -8.40 11.49 -11.87
N THR A 122 -9.13 11.31 -12.98
CA THR A 122 -8.62 10.70 -14.21
C THR A 122 -7.48 11.49 -14.87
N GLN A 123 -7.33 12.75 -14.54
CA GLN A 123 -6.25 13.60 -15.05
C GLN A 123 -5.02 13.62 -14.13
N GLN A 124 -5.17 13.28 -12.86
CA GLN A 124 -4.10 13.37 -11.85
C GLN A 124 -3.50 12.01 -11.48
N SER A 125 -4.34 11.09 -11.04
CA SER A 125 -3.91 9.80 -10.54
C SER A 125 -3.43 8.85 -11.64
N GLN A 126 -2.45 8.02 -11.35
CA GLN A 126 -2.05 6.96 -12.28
C GLN A 126 -3.18 5.95 -12.54
N TYR A 127 -3.97 5.58 -11.52
CA TYR A 127 -5.14 4.72 -11.68
C TYR A 127 -6.24 5.43 -12.48
N GLY A 128 -6.41 6.73 -12.23
CA GLY A 128 -7.33 7.58 -12.99
C GLY A 128 -6.93 7.67 -14.46
N LYS A 129 -5.65 7.90 -14.77
CA LYS A 129 -5.11 7.94 -16.14
C LYS A 129 -5.25 6.59 -16.84
N ALA A 130 -5.06 5.48 -16.13
CA ALA A 130 -5.29 4.15 -16.68
C ALA A 130 -6.77 3.93 -17.08
N LEU A 131 -7.71 4.41 -16.24
CA LEU A 131 -9.14 4.43 -16.59
C LEU A 131 -9.42 5.35 -17.78
N ALA A 132 -8.89 6.57 -17.78
CA ALA A 132 -9.07 7.55 -18.87
C ALA A 132 -8.62 7.03 -20.24
N ALA A 133 -7.58 6.22 -20.28
CA ALA A 133 -7.07 5.62 -21.52
C ALA A 133 -8.12 4.76 -22.24
N VAL A 134 -8.98 4.09 -21.46
CA VAL A 134 -10.02 3.19 -22.00
C VAL A 134 -11.42 3.82 -21.95
N LEU A 135 -11.61 4.96 -21.28
CA LEU A 135 -12.90 5.63 -21.12
C LEU A 135 -13.28 6.41 -22.38
N ALA A 136 -14.47 6.17 -22.91
CA ALA A 136 -15.08 6.98 -23.97
C ALA A 136 -15.92 8.11 -23.39
N GLU A 137 -16.71 7.82 -22.34
CA GLU A 137 -17.63 8.76 -21.73
C GLU A 137 -17.86 8.38 -20.24
N MET A 138 -18.07 9.39 -19.41
CA MET A 138 -18.53 9.26 -18.04
C MET A 138 -19.60 10.31 -17.79
N ARG A 139 -20.80 9.89 -17.36
CA ARG A 139 -21.94 10.79 -17.21
C ARG A 139 -22.85 10.39 -16.05
N PRO A 140 -23.58 11.32 -15.45
CA PRO A 140 -24.70 11.02 -14.58
C PRO A 140 -25.77 10.23 -15.33
N SER A 141 -26.41 9.28 -14.63
CA SER A 141 -27.57 8.51 -15.12
C SER A 141 -28.70 8.57 -14.10
N GLY A 142 -29.18 9.80 -13.83
CA GLY A 142 -30.09 10.15 -12.73
C GLY A 142 -29.33 10.60 -11.47
N LYS A 143 -30.04 10.97 -10.41
CA LYS A 143 -29.48 11.57 -9.19
C LYS A 143 -28.49 10.65 -8.45
N TYR A 144 -28.71 9.33 -8.50
CA TYR A 144 -27.94 8.34 -7.73
C TYR A 144 -27.39 7.22 -8.61
N ALA A 145 -27.01 7.54 -9.83
CA ALA A 145 -26.34 6.58 -10.69
C ALA A 145 -25.39 7.30 -11.66
N ILE A 146 -24.33 6.62 -12.05
CA ILE A 146 -23.42 7.04 -13.12
C ILE A 146 -23.26 5.92 -14.14
N GLU A 147 -22.90 6.29 -15.34
CA GLU A 147 -22.57 5.37 -16.43
C GLU A 147 -21.17 5.67 -16.93
N LEU A 148 -20.33 4.63 -17.04
CA LEU A 148 -19.04 4.68 -17.72
C LEU A 148 -19.18 3.90 -19.02
N LYS A 149 -18.85 4.55 -20.14
CA LYS A 149 -18.76 3.91 -21.46
C LYS A 149 -17.29 3.80 -21.85
N LEU A 150 -16.86 2.61 -22.21
CA LEU A 150 -15.47 2.33 -22.58
C LEU A 150 -15.31 2.29 -24.10
N LYS A 151 -14.11 2.64 -24.60
CA LYS A 151 -13.66 2.46 -25.98
C LYS A 151 -13.32 1.01 -26.28
N GLN A 152 -12.86 0.28 -25.28
CA GLN A 152 -12.48 -1.12 -25.33
C GLN A 152 -12.68 -1.78 -23.96
N LYS A 153 -12.84 -3.11 -23.92
CA LYS A 153 -12.92 -3.87 -22.67
C LYS A 153 -11.71 -3.59 -21.78
N SER A 154 -11.94 -3.51 -20.48
CA SER A 154 -10.86 -3.37 -19.50
C SER A 154 -11.25 -4.03 -18.19
N ALA A 155 -10.39 -4.90 -17.68
CA ALA A 155 -10.54 -5.51 -16.36
C ALA A 155 -10.13 -4.56 -15.21
N ALA A 156 -9.43 -3.47 -15.53
CA ALA A 156 -8.88 -2.56 -14.54
C ALA A 156 -9.90 -1.56 -13.98
N VAL A 157 -11.12 -1.45 -14.54
CA VAL A 157 -12.09 -0.41 -14.19
C VAL A 157 -12.41 -0.40 -12.70
N VAL A 158 -12.90 -1.53 -12.16
CA VAL A 158 -13.38 -1.59 -10.77
C VAL A 158 -12.22 -1.54 -9.78
N VAL A 159 -11.11 -2.22 -10.08
CA VAL A 159 -9.94 -2.22 -9.20
C VAL A 159 -9.26 -0.86 -9.15
N SER A 160 -9.23 -0.11 -10.25
CA SER A 160 -8.73 1.26 -10.27
C SER A 160 -9.57 2.20 -9.40
N LEU A 161 -10.90 2.04 -9.45
CA LEU A 161 -11.85 2.77 -8.60
C LEU A 161 -11.80 2.35 -7.12
N ALA A 162 -11.16 1.21 -6.79
CA ALA A 162 -11.03 0.66 -5.44
C ALA A 162 -9.63 0.85 -4.84
N ALA A 163 -8.64 1.30 -5.63
CA ALA A 163 -7.27 1.48 -5.16
C ALA A 163 -7.22 2.43 -3.96
N PRO A 164 -6.52 2.10 -2.85
CA PRO A 164 -6.54 2.92 -1.63
C PRO A 164 -5.59 4.12 -1.68
N ASN A 165 -4.59 4.09 -2.57
CA ASN A 165 -3.59 5.13 -2.72
C ASN A 165 -3.91 6.00 -3.94
N ASN A 166 -3.81 7.33 -3.78
CA ASN A 166 -4.12 8.28 -4.86
C ASN A 166 -5.47 7.96 -5.52
N PHE A 167 -6.43 7.63 -4.64
CA PHE A 167 -7.72 7.02 -5.00
C PHE A 167 -8.74 8.02 -5.53
N GLY A 168 -9.79 7.52 -6.18
CA GLY A 168 -10.91 8.31 -6.68
C GLY A 168 -11.82 8.80 -5.55
N ALA A 169 -11.27 9.65 -4.67
CA ALA A 169 -11.99 10.30 -3.58
C ALA A 169 -13.11 11.18 -4.13
N ILE A 170 -14.28 11.13 -3.50
CA ILE A 170 -15.42 11.94 -3.93
C ILE A 170 -15.46 13.24 -3.13
N TYR A 171 -15.38 14.36 -3.86
CA TYR A 171 -15.52 15.74 -3.38
C TYR A 171 -16.90 16.30 -3.77
N PRO A 172 -17.42 17.32 -3.10
CA PRO A 172 -18.50 18.15 -3.65
C PRO A 172 -18.13 18.67 -5.04
N LYS A 173 -19.08 18.68 -5.97
CA LYS A 173 -18.86 19.13 -7.36
C LYS A 173 -18.21 20.51 -7.42
N GLU A 174 -18.70 21.45 -6.61
CA GLU A 174 -18.19 22.80 -6.54
C GLU A 174 -16.72 22.88 -6.11
N ILE A 175 -16.26 21.94 -5.29
CA ILE A 175 -14.84 21.84 -4.90
C ILE A 175 -14.02 21.19 -6.02
N ALA A 176 -14.52 20.09 -6.60
CA ALA A 176 -13.82 19.40 -7.69
C ALA A 176 -13.62 20.31 -8.92
N GLU A 177 -14.60 21.17 -9.23
CA GLU A 177 -14.54 22.14 -10.33
C GLU A 177 -13.75 23.40 -10.00
N LYS A 178 -13.76 23.85 -8.73
CA LYS A 178 -12.99 25.03 -8.28
C LYS A 178 -11.48 24.83 -8.38
N PHE A 179 -11.00 23.60 -8.14
CA PHE A 179 -9.59 23.26 -8.18
C PHE A 179 -9.30 22.37 -9.40
N PRO A 180 -8.92 22.97 -10.54
CA PRO A 180 -8.61 22.21 -11.75
C PRO A 180 -7.44 21.24 -11.51
N PRO A 181 -7.23 20.24 -12.37
CA PRO A 181 -6.20 19.23 -12.17
C PRO A 181 -4.78 19.76 -11.92
N ALA A 182 -4.44 20.94 -12.43
CA ALA A 182 -3.14 21.58 -12.17
C ALA A 182 -2.98 22.19 -10.77
N GLU A 183 -4.05 22.24 -9.97
CA GLU A 183 -4.07 22.86 -8.64
C GLU A 183 -4.46 21.84 -7.57
N LYS A 184 -3.87 22.00 -6.38
CA LYS A 184 -4.22 21.19 -5.21
C LYS A 184 -5.54 21.66 -4.62
N VAL A 185 -6.39 20.71 -4.24
CA VAL A 185 -7.54 21.01 -3.38
C VAL A 185 -7.03 21.50 -2.01
N THR A 186 -7.56 22.62 -1.54
CA THR A 186 -7.28 23.21 -0.22
C THR A 186 -8.52 23.27 0.67
N GLU A 187 -9.69 22.88 0.18
CA GLU A 187 -10.95 22.74 0.90
C GLU A 187 -11.25 21.25 1.13
N PHE A 188 -10.92 20.75 2.32
CA PHE A 188 -10.92 19.32 2.60
C PHE A 188 -12.30 18.85 3.10
N VAL A 189 -13.24 18.72 2.18
CA VAL A 189 -14.62 18.25 2.42
C VAL A 189 -14.84 16.92 1.73
N GLY A 190 -15.08 15.87 2.50
CA GLY A 190 -15.33 14.51 2.02
C GLY A 190 -16.58 13.89 2.64
N THR A 191 -16.75 12.57 2.44
CA THR A 191 -17.84 11.76 2.98
C THR A 191 -17.38 10.83 4.11
N GLY A 192 -16.09 10.87 4.46
CA GLY A 192 -15.47 9.93 5.40
C GLY A 192 -15.95 10.05 6.85
N PRO A 193 -15.58 9.08 7.70
CA PRO A 193 -16.03 9.00 9.10
C PRO A 193 -15.48 10.10 10.01
N PHE A 194 -14.41 10.78 9.58
CA PHE A 194 -13.84 11.94 10.25
C PHE A 194 -13.83 13.14 9.30
N LYS A 195 -13.89 14.34 9.87
CA LYS A 195 -13.73 15.60 9.16
C LYS A 195 -12.55 16.41 9.70
N LEU A 196 -11.87 17.15 8.84
CA LEU A 196 -10.80 18.04 9.24
C LEU A 196 -11.39 19.19 10.09
N ALA A 197 -10.84 19.38 11.29
CA ALA A 197 -11.19 20.47 12.17
C ALA A 197 -10.11 21.55 12.18
N GLU A 198 -8.84 21.16 12.10
CA GLU A 198 -7.73 22.11 12.14
C GLU A 198 -6.45 21.49 11.58
N TRP A 199 -5.64 22.26 10.90
CA TRP A 199 -4.26 21.93 10.55
C TRP A 199 -3.35 23.04 11.02
N LYS A 200 -2.54 22.76 12.03
CA LYS A 200 -1.47 23.62 12.51
C LYS A 200 -0.13 23.07 12.04
N PRO A 201 0.52 23.68 11.04
CA PRO A 201 1.80 23.23 10.52
C PRO A 201 2.82 22.98 11.65
N ASP A 202 3.59 21.91 11.50
CA ASP A 202 4.62 21.44 12.45
C ASP A 202 4.12 21.10 13.86
N GLN A 203 2.81 21.16 14.11
CA GLN A 203 2.23 20.85 15.42
C GLN A 203 1.29 19.65 15.35
N TYR A 204 0.20 19.75 14.58
CA TYR A 204 -0.75 18.64 14.41
C TYR A 204 -1.77 18.89 13.30
N ILE A 205 -2.35 17.79 12.85
CA ILE A 205 -3.59 17.76 12.07
C ILE A 205 -4.66 17.14 12.94
N ARG A 206 -5.72 17.89 13.21
CA ARG A 206 -6.84 17.50 14.08
C ARG A 206 -8.05 17.14 13.23
N MET A 207 -8.49 15.90 13.35
CA MET A 207 -9.70 15.37 12.73
C MET A 207 -10.70 15.01 13.82
N VAL A 208 -11.97 15.37 13.64
CA VAL A 208 -13.04 15.08 14.58
C VAL A 208 -14.06 14.14 13.96
N ARG A 209 -14.74 13.35 14.77
CA ARG A 209 -15.82 12.47 14.34
C ARG A 209 -16.86 13.25 13.54
N PHE A 210 -17.31 12.67 12.45
CA PHE A 210 -18.44 13.17 11.66
C PHE A 210 -19.72 12.44 12.08
N ASP A 211 -20.57 13.08 12.90
CA ASP A 211 -21.73 12.44 13.50
C ASP A 211 -22.81 12.05 12.46
N ASP A 212 -22.89 12.75 11.32
CA ASP A 212 -23.79 12.41 10.21
C ASP A 212 -23.23 11.31 9.28
N TYR A 213 -22.04 10.75 9.60
CA TYR A 213 -21.47 9.66 8.80
C TYR A 213 -22.39 8.43 8.78
N LYS A 214 -22.63 7.90 7.60
CA LYS A 214 -23.48 6.73 7.38
C LYS A 214 -22.64 5.50 7.05
N PRO A 215 -22.25 4.66 8.03
CA PRO A 215 -21.46 3.47 7.77
C PRO A 215 -22.22 2.47 6.87
N ARG A 216 -21.48 1.54 6.27
CA ARG A 216 -22.10 0.36 5.66
C ARG A 216 -22.56 -0.62 6.72
N SER A 217 -23.47 -1.53 6.33
CA SER A 217 -23.95 -2.61 7.23
C SER A 217 -23.04 -3.83 7.23
N GLU A 218 -22.25 -4.03 6.15
CA GLU A 218 -21.35 -5.16 6.02
C GLU A 218 -20.15 -5.01 6.97
N PRO A 219 -19.63 -6.10 7.55
CA PRO A 219 -18.47 -6.04 8.43
C PRO A 219 -17.28 -5.34 7.77
N ALA A 220 -16.48 -4.66 8.59
CA ALA A 220 -15.24 -4.05 8.12
C ALA A 220 -14.30 -5.11 7.54
N SER A 221 -13.78 -4.86 6.35
CA SER A 221 -12.81 -5.71 5.67
C SER A 221 -11.87 -4.86 4.82
N GLY A 222 -10.58 -5.04 5.03
CA GLY A 222 -9.60 -4.27 4.30
C GLY A 222 -9.81 -2.77 4.44
N TYR A 223 -9.98 -2.04 3.35
CA TYR A 223 -10.23 -0.60 3.29
C TYR A 223 -11.72 -0.25 3.29
N GLY A 224 -12.62 -1.24 3.31
CA GLY A 224 -14.06 -1.05 3.18
C GLY A 224 -14.90 -1.69 4.28
N GLY A 225 -16.21 -1.75 4.04
CA GLY A 225 -17.21 -2.21 5.00
C GLY A 225 -17.58 -1.16 6.04
N ALA A 226 -18.08 -1.59 7.20
CA ALA A 226 -18.52 -0.70 8.28
C ALA A 226 -17.32 0.04 8.90
N LYS A 227 -17.27 1.35 8.73
CA LYS A 227 -16.32 2.25 9.40
C LYS A 227 -17.03 2.91 10.58
N VAL A 228 -16.88 2.35 11.78
CA VAL A 228 -17.50 2.88 12.99
C VAL A 228 -16.52 3.75 13.76
N VAL A 229 -16.94 4.95 14.15
CA VAL A 229 -16.09 5.88 14.91
C VAL A 229 -16.47 5.85 16.37
N HIS A 230 -15.52 5.46 17.22
CA HIS A 230 -15.71 5.45 18.68
C HIS A 230 -14.96 6.59 19.36
N VAL A 231 -13.79 7.03 18.86
CA VAL A 231 -13.05 8.17 19.40
C VAL A 231 -13.67 9.50 18.95
N ASP A 232 -13.56 10.55 19.77
CA ASP A 232 -14.08 11.88 19.40
C ASP A 232 -13.16 12.60 18.40
N GLU A 233 -11.85 12.32 18.53
CA GLU A 233 -10.81 13.06 17.81
C GLU A 233 -9.60 12.19 17.51
N ILE A 234 -8.97 12.42 16.35
CA ILE A 234 -7.63 11.95 16.01
C ILE A 234 -6.72 13.17 15.88
N ARG A 235 -5.57 13.13 16.56
CA ARG A 235 -4.46 14.08 16.37
C ARG A 235 -3.29 13.39 15.72
N TRP A 236 -2.97 13.81 14.52
CA TRP A 236 -1.78 13.40 13.80
C TRP A 236 -0.65 14.38 14.12
N ILE A 237 0.37 13.90 14.82
CA ILE A 237 1.44 14.74 15.38
C ILE A 237 2.73 14.43 14.62
N PRO A 238 3.33 15.41 13.92
CA PRO A 238 4.63 15.22 13.28
C PRO A 238 5.72 15.10 14.36
N VAL A 239 6.41 13.97 14.39
CA VAL A 239 7.55 13.71 15.27
C VAL A 239 8.65 13.10 14.40
N PRO A 240 9.43 13.92 13.66
CA PRO A 240 10.41 13.42 12.70
C PRO A 240 11.48 12.52 13.32
N ASP A 241 11.92 12.84 14.54
CA ASP A 241 12.89 12.01 15.23
C ASP A 241 12.26 10.72 15.76
N VAL A 242 12.75 9.59 15.27
CA VAL A 242 12.19 8.27 15.61
C VAL A 242 12.44 7.87 17.07
N ALA A 243 13.55 8.31 17.66
CA ALA A 243 13.83 8.00 19.07
C ALA A 243 12.83 8.73 20.00
N THR A 244 12.48 9.96 19.64
CA THR A 244 11.43 10.73 20.30
C THR A 244 10.07 10.05 20.15
N ARG A 245 9.69 9.56 18.96
CA ARG A 245 8.43 8.78 18.78
C ARG A 245 8.40 7.54 19.67
N VAL A 246 9.50 6.81 19.75
CA VAL A 246 9.59 5.64 20.63
C VAL A 246 9.43 6.03 22.10
N ALA A 247 10.11 7.09 22.57
CA ALA A 247 9.99 7.58 23.94
C ALA A 247 8.57 8.02 24.29
N GLN A 248 7.91 8.74 23.39
CA GLN A 248 6.51 9.19 23.58
C GLN A 248 5.51 8.01 23.61
N MET A 249 5.79 6.92 22.91
CA MET A 249 5.01 5.68 23.08
C MET A 249 5.22 5.04 24.45
N GLU A 250 6.43 5.06 24.95
CA GLU A 250 6.76 4.48 26.26
C GLU A 250 6.19 5.29 27.43
N THR A 251 6.15 6.61 27.32
CA THR A 251 5.56 7.52 28.33
C THR A 251 4.03 7.59 28.24
N GLY A 252 3.42 7.14 27.14
CA GLY A 252 1.98 7.22 26.91
C GLY A 252 1.51 8.59 26.41
N GLU A 253 2.40 9.43 25.90
CA GLU A 253 2.04 10.67 25.20
C GLU A 253 1.36 10.40 23.88
N LEU A 254 1.68 9.27 23.23
CA LEU A 254 1.05 8.79 22.02
C LEU A 254 0.31 7.48 22.29
N GLU A 255 -0.83 7.27 21.63
CA GLU A 255 -1.54 6.00 21.57
C GLU A 255 -1.07 5.10 20.42
N PHE A 256 -0.47 5.69 19.37
CA PHE A 256 0.05 4.96 18.24
C PHE A 256 1.25 5.68 17.61
N ALA A 257 2.23 4.91 17.16
CA ALA A 257 3.33 5.41 16.35
C ALA A 257 3.63 4.44 15.19
N ASP A 258 3.82 4.98 14.00
CA ASP A 258 4.19 4.26 12.78
C ASP A 258 5.68 4.49 12.46
N ASP A 259 6.21 3.63 11.60
CA ASP A 259 7.55 3.78 10.98
C ASP A 259 8.67 3.92 12.02
N LEU A 260 8.71 2.96 12.96
CA LEU A 260 9.70 2.92 14.04
C LEU A 260 10.94 2.11 13.61
N ASN A 261 12.11 2.48 14.17
CA ASN A 261 13.33 1.70 13.95
C ASN A 261 13.20 0.30 14.55
N LEU A 262 13.64 -0.70 13.80
CA LEU A 262 13.58 -2.12 14.21
C LEU A 262 14.35 -2.40 15.50
N ASP A 263 15.36 -1.60 15.81
CA ASP A 263 16.16 -1.70 17.03
C ASP A 263 15.32 -1.47 18.31
N ALA A 264 14.23 -0.72 18.21
CA ALA A 264 13.33 -0.46 19.33
C ALA A 264 12.41 -1.66 19.68
N TYR A 265 12.35 -2.69 18.81
CA TYR A 265 11.38 -3.77 18.94
C TYR A 265 11.40 -4.47 20.30
N ASP A 266 12.59 -4.93 20.74
CA ASP A 266 12.71 -5.67 22.00
C ASP A 266 12.36 -4.81 23.21
N ARG A 267 12.71 -3.51 23.18
CA ARG A 267 12.40 -2.55 24.22
C ARG A 267 10.89 -2.32 24.29
N LEU A 268 10.25 -2.04 23.17
CA LEU A 268 8.81 -1.84 23.10
C LEU A 268 8.03 -3.11 23.46
N LYS A 269 8.50 -4.29 23.04
CA LYS A 269 7.87 -5.58 23.39
C LYS A 269 7.89 -5.89 24.87
N LYS A 270 8.92 -5.43 25.60
CA LYS A 270 9.04 -5.59 27.07
C LYS A 270 8.19 -4.58 27.84
N ASN A 271 7.77 -3.49 27.23
CA ASN A 271 6.97 -2.47 27.90
C ASN A 271 5.53 -2.99 28.15
N PRO A 272 5.07 -3.07 29.43
CA PRO A 272 3.74 -3.61 29.76
C PRO A 272 2.59 -2.75 29.21
N ALA A 273 2.81 -1.45 28.93
CA ALA A 273 1.79 -0.53 28.44
C ALA A 273 1.71 -0.47 26.90
N VAL A 274 2.68 -1.06 26.20
CA VAL A 274 2.82 -0.97 24.73
C VAL A 274 2.65 -2.34 24.09
N ARG A 275 2.06 -2.35 22.92
CA ARG A 275 2.02 -3.47 22.00
C ARG A 275 2.91 -3.14 20.80
N ALA A 276 4.07 -3.80 20.68
CA ALA A 276 4.89 -3.75 19.47
C ALA A 276 4.23 -4.57 18.36
N ILE A 277 4.07 -3.99 17.18
CA ILE A 277 3.35 -4.57 16.05
C ILE A 277 4.30 -4.67 14.86
N ILE A 278 4.48 -5.87 14.32
CA ILE A 278 5.20 -6.06 13.07
C ILE A 278 4.20 -5.91 11.92
N SER A 279 4.36 -4.85 11.14
CA SER A 279 3.51 -4.58 9.96
C SER A 279 3.89 -5.49 8.80
N LYS A 280 2.97 -6.36 8.38
CA LYS A 280 3.15 -7.32 7.29
C LYS A 280 1.96 -7.24 6.34
N PRO A 281 2.18 -6.96 5.05
CA PRO A 281 3.43 -6.50 4.41
C PRO A 281 3.70 -5.02 4.71
N TYR A 282 4.92 -4.54 4.40
CA TYR A 282 5.25 -3.12 4.49
C TYR A 282 5.78 -2.57 3.15
N TYR A 283 7.00 -2.98 2.74
CA TYR A 283 7.56 -2.74 1.41
C TYR A 283 8.26 -3.99 0.91
N TRP A 284 8.40 -4.13 -0.43
CA TRP A 284 9.49 -4.90 -0.97
C TRP A 284 10.55 -3.96 -1.58
N LEU A 285 11.81 -4.28 -1.33
CA LEU A 285 12.93 -3.43 -1.69
C LEU A 285 13.34 -3.68 -3.13
N VAL A 286 13.64 -2.60 -3.84
CA VAL A 286 13.98 -2.66 -5.26
C VAL A 286 15.04 -1.63 -5.64
N ALA A 287 16.05 -2.06 -6.41
CA ALA A 287 16.92 -1.18 -7.17
C ALA A 287 16.35 -1.01 -8.57
N VAL A 288 16.03 0.21 -8.96
CA VAL A 288 15.47 0.56 -10.26
C VAL A 288 16.56 1.12 -11.16
N PHE A 289 16.69 0.55 -12.36
CA PHE A 289 17.70 0.96 -13.33
C PHE A 289 17.17 2.02 -14.30
N ASN A 290 18.04 2.95 -14.66
CA ASN A 290 17.82 3.87 -15.76
C ASN A 290 17.98 3.14 -17.11
N LYS A 291 16.87 2.84 -17.78
CA LYS A 291 16.87 2.17 -19.07
C LYS A 291 16.67 3.12 -20.25
N LYS A 292 16.59 4.43 -19.97
CA LYS A 292 16.42 5.46 -20.99
C LYS A 292 17.76 5.93 -21.54
N GLU A 293 18.76 6.04 -20.67
CA GLU A 293 20.07 6.59 -21.01
C GLU A 293 21.16 5.97 -20.12
N GLY A 294 22.41 5.92 -20.58
CA GLY A 294 23.56 5.49 -19.81
C GLY A 294 23.77 3.98 -19.75
N LEU A 295 24.61 3.56 -18.81
CA LEU A 295 25.12 2.18 -18.72
C LEU A 295 24.04 1.14 -18.54
N MET A 296 22.99 1.43 -17.77
CA MET A 296 21.93 0.47 -17.46
C MET A 296 20.91 0.25 -18.59
N THR A 297 21.07 0.88 -19.76
CA THR A 297 20.41 0.46 -21.01
C THR A 297 20.87 -0.94 -21.43
N ASN A 298 22.11 -1.32 -21.08
CA ASN A 298 22.67 -2.64 -21.37
C ASN A 298 22.06 -3.71 -20.44
N GLN A 299 21.28 -4.63 -21.03
CA GLN A 299 20.62 -5.71 -20.28
C GLN A 299 21.61 -6.62 -19.57
N LYS A 300 22.78 -6.91 -20.14
CA LYS A 300 23.79 -7.77 -19.51
C LYS A 300 24.36 -7.17 -18.23
N LEU A 301 24.51 -5.84 -18.15
CA LEU A 301 24.91 -5.18 -16.91
C LEU A 301 23.84 -5.35 -15.82
N ARG A 302 22.56 -5.24 -16.15
CA ARG A 302 21.47 -5.45 -15.19
C ARG A 302 21.41 -6.91 -14.74
N GLN A 303 21.62 -7.87 -15.66
CA GLN A 303 21.72 -9.30 -15.34
C GLN A 303 22.95 -9.61 -14.47
N ALA A 304 24.10 -8.97 -14.74
CA ALA A 304 25.30 -9.10 -13.91
C ALA A 304 25.04 -8.60 -12.47
N TRP A 305 24.37 -7.46 -12.34
CA TRP A 305 23.96 -6.92 -11.03
C TRP A 305 23.11 -7.93 -10.25
N GLN A 306 22.05 -8.47 -10.86
CA GLN A 306 21.19 -9.46 -10.21
C GLN A 306 21.96 -10.73 -9.82
N ALA A 307 22.83 -11.25 -10.69
CA ALA A 307 23.57 -12.47 -10.44
C ALA A 307 24.63 -12.33 -9.32
N ALA A 308 25.16 -11.12 -9.11
CA ALA A 308 26.17 -10.84 -8.09
C ALA A 308 25.64 -10.92 -6.66
N LEU A 309 24.34 -10.65 -6.45
CA LEU A 309 23.79 -10.38 -5.13
C LEU A 309 23.42 -11.64 -4.36
N ASP A 310 23.87 -11.71 -3.12
CA ASP A 310 23.27 -12.50 -2.05
C ASP A 310 22.19 -11.64 -1.37
N MET A 311 20.97 -11.75 -1.88
CA MET A 311 19.84 -10.94 -1.41
C MET A 311 19.43 -11.30 0.01
N GLU A 312 19.63 -12.55 0.43
CA GLU A 312 19.30 -12.98 1.79
C GLU A 312 20.22 -12.31 2.82
N THR A 313 21.52 -12.28 2.55
CA THR A 313 22.49 -11.55 3.41
C THR A 313 22.17 -10.07 3.46
N ILE A 314 21.78 -9.45 2.34
CA ILE A 314 21.37 -8.04 2.30
C ILE A 314 20.10 -7.82 3.12
N MET A 315 19.05 -8.62 2.90
CA MET A 315 17.77 -8.48 3.63
C MET A 315 17.95 -8.72 5.13
N LYS A 316 18.77 -9.69 5.51
CA LYS A 316 19.14 -9.92 6.91
C LYS A 316 19.85 -8.70 7.52
N GLY A 317 20.77 -8.08 6.79
CA GLY A 317 21.46 -6.87 7.23
C GLY A 317 20.49 -5.69 7.42
N VAL A 318 19.62 -5.44 6.43
CA VAL A 318 18.58 -4.40 6.50
C VAL A 318 17.63 -4.62 7.68
N ALA A 319 17.29 -5.88 7.98
CA ALA A 319 16.44 -6.25 9.11
C ALA A 319 17.18 -6.30 10.47
N GLY A 320 18.43 -5.86 10.53
CA GLY A 320 19.24 -5.89 11.76
C GLY A 320 19.46 -7.30 12.32
N GLY A 321 19.53 -8.32 11.45
CA GLY A 321 19.67 -9.73 11.81
C GLY A 321 18.40 -10.41 12.29
N ARG A 322 17.24 -9.76 12.22
CA ARG A 322 15.95 -10.21 12.77
C ARG A 322 15.08 -10.86 11.69
N PRO A 323 14.88 -12.19 11.70
CA PRO A 323 14.14 -12.89 10.65
C PRO A 323 12.65 -12.53 10.60
N GLU A 324 12.07 -12.02 11.71
CA GLU A 324 10.68 -11.57 11.75
C GLU A 324 10.40 -10.32 10.93
N PHE A 325 11.44 -9.54 10.54
CA PHE A 325 11.29 -8.29 9.83
C PHE A 325 11.57 -8.38 8.32
N TYR A 326 11.85 -9.55 7.79
CA TYR A 326 11.95 -9.70 6.35
C TYR A 326 11.39 -11.06 5.89
N ARG A 327 11.13 -11.16 4.61
CA ARG A 327 10.76 -12.41 3.94
C ARG A 327 11.44 -12.47 2.59
N MET A 328 12.02 -13.61 2.30
CA MET A 328 12.56 -13.90 0.98
C MET A 328 11.40 -14.36 0.08
N ASP A 329 11.02 -13.50 -0.88
CA ASP A 329 9.96 -13.77 -1.84
C ASP A 329 10.32 -13.12 -3.19
N ALA A 330 10.26 -13.89 -4.26
CA ALA A 330 10.56 -13.43 -5.61
C ALA A 330 9.35 -12.87 -6.35
N SER A 331 8.15 -13.05 -5.84
CA SER A 331 6.93 -12.55 -6.48
C SER A 331 6.88 -11.03 -6.50
N LEU A 332 6.45 -10.44 -7.61
CA LEU A 332 6.25 -9.00 -7.72
C LEU A 332 5.04 -8.50 -6.91
N ALA A 333 4.23 -9.40 -6.37
CA ALA A 333 3.16 -9.11 -5.44
C ALA A 333 3.44 -9.77 -4.08
N PHE A 334 2.96 -9.20 -2.99
CA PHE A 334 3.06 -9.82 -1.66
C PHE A 334 2.27 -11.13 -1.59
N VAL A 335 2.71 -12.07 -0.75
CA VAL A 335 2.02 -13.36 -0.56
C VAL A 335 0.59 -13.19 0.00
N GLU A 336 0.30 -12.09 0.64
CA GLU A 336 -1.02 -11.69 1.11
C GLU A 336 -1.96 -11.33 -0.04
N ASN A 337 -1.43 -10.84 -1.16
CA ASN A 337 -2.16 -10.51 -2.37
C ASN A 337 -2.43 -11.74 -3.23
N LYS A 338 -3.32 -12.61 -2.77
CA LYS A 338 -3.64 -13.88 -3.44
C LYS A 338 -4.02 -13.76 -4.92
N PRO A 339 -4.74 -12.70 -5.38
CA PRO A 339 -5.02 -12.52 -6.80
C PRO A 339 -3.80 -12.39 -7.71
N TRP A 340 -2.66 -11.93 -7.19
CA TRP A 340 -1.47 -11.60 -8.00
C TRP A 340 -0.17 -12.22 -7.49
N TRP A 341 -0.16 -12.89 -6.36
CA TRP A 341 1.04 -13.57 -5.89
C TRP A 341 1.35 -14.79 -6.76
N VAL A 342 2.59 -14.86 -7.26
CA VAL A 342 3.09 -15.95 -8.10
C VAL A 342 4.18 -16.69 -7.34
N LYS A 343 4.03 -18.00 -7.23
CA LYS A 343 5.05 -18.84 -6.59
C LYS A 343 6.35 -18.81 -7.41
N GLN A 344 7.47 -18.54 -6.73
CA GLN A 344 8.80 -18.54 -7.33
C GLN A 344 9.08 -19.80 -8.12
N GLN A 345 9.72 -19.64 -9.30
CA GLN A 345 10.23 -20.72 -10.13
C GLN A 345 11.76 -20.68 -10.14
N ALA A 346 12.41 -21.85 -10.10
CA ALA A 346 13.86 -21.96 -10.11
C ALA A 346 14.49 -21.33 -11.36
N SER A 347 13.78 -21.38 -12.50
CA SER A 347 14.21 -20.80 -13.78
C SER A 347 14.34 -19.27 -13.79
N TRP A 348 13.81 -18.57 -12.78
CA TRP A 348 13.88 -17.11 -12.72
C TRP A 348 15.28 -16.58 -12.38
N GLY A 349 16.17 -17.42 -11.81
CA GLY A 349 17.51 -16.97 -11.42
C GLY A 349 17.52 -15.89 -10.36
N TRP A 350 16.45 -15.80 -9.55
CA TRP A 350 16.40 -14.87 -8.43
C TRP A 350 17.25 -15.37 -7.26
N ASN A 351 18.09 -14.49 -6.71
CA ASN A 351 19.01 -14.79 -5.60
C ASN A 351 19.97 -15.95 -5.90
N GLU A 352 20.48 -16.00 -7.15
CA GLU A 352 21.46 -17.04 -7.55
C GLU A 352 22.79 -16.90 -6.80
N HIS A 353 23.18 -15.68 -6.42
CA HIS A 353 24.47 -15.37 -5.80
C HIS A 353 25.64 -16.01 -6.57
N ASN A 354 25.68 -15.81 -7.88
CA ASN A 354 26.65 -16.43 -8.79
C ASN A 354 27.67 -15.39 -9.28
N LYS A 355 28.75 -15.23 -8.50
CA LYS A 355 29.81 -14.25 -8.81
C LYS A 355 30.49 -14.51 -10.16
N GLU A 356 30.69 -15.77 -10.55
CA GLU A 356 31.34 -16.11 -11.82
C GLU A 356 30.42 -15.78 -13.02
N LYS A 357 29.12 -16.01 -12.90
CA LYS A 357 28.15 -15.57 -13.90
C LYS A 357 28.14 -14.03 -13.99
N ALA A 358 28.18 -13.33 -12.86
CA ALA A 358 28.24 -11.87 -12.84
C ALA A 358 29.46 -11.32 -13.57
N LYS A 359 30.68 -11.81 -13.26
CA LYS A 359 31.93 -11.41 -13.92
C LYS A 359 31.90 -11.66 -15.41
N ARG A 360 31.41 -12.83 -15.84
CA ARG A 360 31.26 -13.15 -17.25
C ARG A 360 30.31 -12.17 -17.95
N LEU A 361 29.15 -11.88 -17.35
CA LEU A 361 28.18 -10.93 -17.91
C LEU A 361 28.75 -9.49 -17.99
N LEU A 362 29.59 -9.06 -17.04
CA LEU A 362 30.31 -7.78 -17.12
C LEU A 362 31.24 -7.73 -18.32
N GLN A 363 32.01 -8.80 -18.56
CA GLN A 363 32.90 -8.89 -19.73
C GLN A 363 32.09 -8.89 -21.04
N GLU A 364 31.01 -9.68 -21.11
CA GLU A 364 30.13 -9.71 -22.28
C GLU A 364 29.40 -8.40 -22.54
N ALA A 365 29.16 -7.61 -21.49
CA ALA A 365 28.59 -6.27 -21.58
C ALA A 365 29.59 -5.23 -22.08
N GLY A 366 30.89 -5.56 -22.11
CA GLY A 366 31.97 -4.64 -22.46
C GLY A 366 32.24 -3.57 -21.39
N TYR A 367 31.86 -3.83 -20.12
CA TYR A 367 32.05 -2.88 -19.03
C TYR A 367 33.54 -2.71 -18.68
N LYS A 368 33.98 -1.47 -18.54
CA LYS A 368 35.41 -1.12 -18.33
C LYS A 368 35.69 -0.41 -17.01
N GLY A 369 34.70 -0.46 -16.07
CA GLY A 369 34.82 0.18 -14.76
C GLY A 369 34.33 1.63 -14.70
N GLU A 370 33.48 2.02 -15.65
CA GLU A 370 32.82 3.33 -15.59
C GLU A 370 31.97 3.42 -14.32
N PRO A 371 31.91 4.62 -13.65
CA PRO A 371 31.18 4.75 -12.40
C PRO A 371 29.67 4.60 -12.62
N ILE A 372 29.04 3.76 -11.80
CA ILE A 372 27.58 3.57 -11.75
C ILE A 372 27.04 4.39 -10.59
N ARG A 373 26.39 5.52 -10.91
CA ARG A 373 25.79 6.41 -9.91
C ARG A 373 24.54 5.74 -9.34
N PHE A 374 24.64 5.31 -8.09
CA PHE A 374 23.57 4.65 -7.36
C PHE A 374 23.00 5.58 -6.29
N LEU A 375 21.74 6.06 -6.49
CA LEU A 375 21.10 7.00 -5.57
C LEU A 375 20.44 6.26 -4.40
N ALA A 376 20.69 6.73 -3.18
CA ALA A 376 20.08 6.26 -1.95
C ALA A 376 19.77 7.43 -1.01
N THR A 377 18.99 7.19 0.05
CA THR A 377 18.69 8.18 1.08
C THR A 377 18.82 7.59 2.49
N GLN A 378 19.25 8.39 3.45
CA GLN A 378 19.29 8.02 4.86
C GLN A 378 17.98 8.31 5.60
N GLU A 379 17.09 9.13 5.04
CA GLU A 379 15.77 9.40 5.63
C GLU A 379 14.93 8.12 5.75
N TYR A 380 15.13 7.18 4.82
CA TYR A 380 14.69 5.80 4.94
C TYR A 380 15.90 4.91 5.17
N LYS A 381 16.13 4.53 6.43
CA LYS A 381 17.31 3.71 6.81
C LYS A 381 17.47 2.46 5.93
N TRP A 382 16.40 1.76 5.62
CA TRP A 382 16.43 0.59 4.75
C TRP A 382 16.96 0.91 3.33
N SER A 383 16.71 2.12 2.80
CA SER A 383 17.20 2.54 1.48
C SER A 383 18.73 2.63 1.47
N TYR A 384 19.30 3.24 2.49
CA TYR A 384 20.75 3.33 2.66
C TYR A 384 21.40 1.98 2.94
N ASP A 385 20.83 1.20 3.86
CA ASP A 385 21.38 -0.08 4.30
C ASP A 385 21.47 -1.08 3.13
N PHE A 386 20.41 -1.24 2.34
CA PHE A 386 20.50 -2.18 1.23
C PHE A 386 21.38 -1.67 0.09
N ALA A 387 21.52 -0.34 -0.10
CA ALA A 387 22.41 0.22 -1.10
C ALA A 387 23.88 -0.03 -0.77
N ILE A 388 24.29 0.19 0.50
CA ILE A 388 25.67 -0.02 0.91
C ILE A 388 26.08 -1.49 0.92
N LEU A 389 25.15 -2.39 1.36
CA LEU A 389 25.37 -3.84 1.31
C LEU A 389 25.44 -4.35 -0.13
N SER A 390 24.61 -3.82 -1.02
CA SER A 390 24.70 -4.13 -2.45
C SER A 390 25.99 -3.63 -3.08
N LYS A 391 26.41 -2.39 -2.77
CA LYS A 391 27.68 -1.83 -3.25
C LYS A 391 28.85 -2.77 -2.97
N GLN A 392 28.98 -3.24 -1.72
CA GLN A 392 30.06 -4.16 -1.34
C GLN A 392 30.09 -5.42 -2.23
N GLN A 393 28.94 -6.08 -2.41
CA GLN A 393 28.85 -7.32 -3.20
C GLN A 393 29.06 -7.07 -4.71
N LEU A 394 28.65 -5.93 -5.21
CA LEU A 394 28.84 -5.54 -6.60
C LEU A 394 30.30 -5.22 -6.91
N GLU A 395 30.98 -4.52 -6.02
CA GLU A 395 32.42 -4.22 -6.15
C GLU A 395 33.28 -5.49 -6.09
N ASP A 396 32.89 -6.50 -5.32
CA ASP A 396 33.54 -7.81 -5.27
C ASP A 396 33.58 -8.55 -6.63
N VAL A 397 32.67 -8.22 -7.55
CA VAL A 397 32.64 -8.83 -8.90
C VAL A 397 33.14 -7.89 -10.00
N GLY A 398 33.52 -6.64 -9.65
CA GLY A 398 34.18 -5.70 -10.57
C GLY A 398 33.32 -4.52 -11.03
N PHE A 399 32.13 -4.30 -10.43
CA PHE A 399 31.42 -3.03 -10.62
C PHE A 399 32.15 -1.88 -9.91
N ASN A 400 32.08 -0.69 -10.48
CA ASN A 400 32.52 0.56 -9.85
C ASN A 400 31.27 1.35 -9.41
N ILE A 401 30.88 1.25 -8.12
CA ILE A 401 29.65 1.84 -7.61
C ILE A 401 29.92 3.19 -6.95
N ASP A 402 29.47 4.25 -7.60
CA ASP A 402 29.41 5.61 -7.04
C ASP A 402 28.09 5.77 -6.26
N LEU A 403 28.11 5.39 -4.96
CA LEU A 403 26.95 5.50 -4.09
C LEU A 403 26.74 6.97 -3.67
N GLN A 404 25.67 7.58 -4.17
CA GLN A 404 25.31 8.96 -3.90
C GLN A 404 24.13 9.02 -2.93
N VAL A 405 24.42 9.44 -1.70
CA VAL A 405 23.42 9.56 -0.63
C VAL A 405 22.89 10.98 -0.57
N VAL A 406 21.60 11.15 -0.78
CA VAL A 406 20.91 12.44 -0.82
C VAL A 406 19.63 12.42 0.00
N ASP A 407 19.05 13.57 0.29
CA ASP A 407 17.70 13.63 0.89
C ASP A 407 16.65 13.07 -0.07
N TRP A 408 15.51 12.67 0.46
CA TRP A 408 14.46 12.01 -0.33
C TRP A 408 13.91 12.91 -1.45
N ALA A 409 13.71 14.19 -1.17
CA ALA A 409 13.18 15.14 -2.16
C ALA A 409 14.14 15.29 -3.34
N THR A 410 15.45 15.38 -3.06
CA THR A 410 16.51 15.41 -4.06
C THR A 410 16.57 14.08 -4.84
N LEU A 411 16.47 12.93 -4.18
CA LEU A 411 16.40 11.64 -4.87
C LEU A 411 15.21 11.59 -5.84
N VAL A 412 14.02 11.98 -5.38
CA VAL A 412 12.80 12.03 -6.21
C VAL A 412 12.95 12.99 -7.39
N LYS A 413 13.58 14.15 -7.19
CA LYS A 413 13.88 15.09 -8.27
C LYS A 413 14.83 14.49 -9.29
N ARG A 414 15.97 13.96 -8.83
CA ARG A 414 17.05 13.45 -9.68
C ARG A 414 16.61 12.22 -10.48
N ARG A 415 15.87 11.28 -9.91
CA ARG A 415 15.40 10.08 -10.63
C ARG A 415 14.51 10.40 -11.85
N ASN A 416 13.96 11.61 -11.93
CA ASN A 416 13.17 12.06 -13.09
C ASN A 416 14.06 12.57 -14.24
N ASN A 417 15.37 12.78 -14.00
CA ASN A 417 16.32 13.18 -15.02
C ASN A 417 17.27 12.00 -15.37
N PRO A 418 17.17 11.40 -16.57
CA PRO A 418 17.95 10.22 -16.92
C PRO A 418 19.48 10.48 -16.97
N LYS A 419 19.90 11.73 -17.01
CA LYS A 419 21.33 12.10 -17.02
C LYS A 419 21.97 12.10 -15.63
N GLU A 420 21.20 11.93 -14.55
CA GLU A 420 21.70 12.13 -13.19
C GLU A 420 21.95 10.84 -12.40
N TYR A 421 21.65 9.66 -12.97
CA TYR A 421 21.83 8.38 -12.28
C TYR A 421 21.84 7.18 -13.22
N GLU A 422 22.36 6.05 -12.76
CA GLU A 422 22.26 4.73 -13.39
C GLU A 422 21.29 3.82 -12.65
N ALA A 423 21.25 3.92 -11.31
CA ALA A 423 20.31 3.17 -10.48
C ALA A 423 19.84 4.02 -9.29
N PHE A 424 18.66 3.70 -8.75
CA PHE A 424 18.20 4.29 -7.47
C PHE A 424 17.45 3.26 -6.61
N THR A 425 17.49 3.49 -5.30
CA THR A 425 16.78 2.68 -4.32
C THR A 425 15.34 3.15 -4.17
N THR A 426 14.40 2.20 -4.05
CA THR A 426 13.04 2.50 -3.61
C THR A 426 12.39 1.29 -2.94
N GLY A 427 11.34 1.55 -2.15
CA GLY A 427 10.42 0.54 -1.67
C GLY A 427 9.14 0.57 -2.47
N THR A 428 8.57 -0.58 -2.75
CA THR A 428 7.29 -0.72 -3.44
C THR A 428 6.29 -1.39 -2.53
N GLY A 429 5.09 -0.83 -2.45
CA GLY A 429 3.95 -1.43 -1.77
C GLY A 429 3.26 -2.50 -2.62
N ASN A 430 2.02 -2.80 -2.27
CA ASN A 430 1.26 -3.82 -2.96
C ASN A 430 0.85 -3.42 -4.38
N ILE A 431 0.75 -4.41 -5.26
CA ILE A 431 0.26 -4.24 -6.63
C ILE A 431 -1.22 -4.61 -6.66
N PHE A 432 -2.07 -3.62 -6.77
CA PHE A 432 -3.52 -3.85 -6.85
C PHE A 432 -3.96 -4.20 -8.28
N GLU A 433 -3.31 -3.58 -9.26
CA GLU A 433 -3.54 -3.82 -10.69
C GLU A 433 -2.20 -3.83 -11.43
N PRO A 434 -1.77 -4.98 -12.00
CA PRO A 434 -0.48 -5.11 -12.66
C PRO A 434 -0.24 -4.10 -13.79
N THR A 435 -1.29 -3.73 -14.54
CA THR A 435 -1.18 -2.77 -15.66
C THR A 435 -0.92 -1.33 -15.18
N ALA A 436 -1.14 -1.05 -13.89
CA ALA A 436 -0.83 0.22 -13.24
C ALA A 436 0.46 0.19 -12.40
N PHE A 437 1.21 -0.92 -12.46
CA PHE A 437 2.44 -1.05 -11.68
C PHE A 437 3.54 -0.12 -12.20
N THR A 438 3.90 0.87 -11.40
CA THR A 438 4.78 1.98 -11.83
C THR A 438 6.15 1.53 -12.33
N VAL A 439 6.76 0.53 -11.69
CA VAL A 439 8.10 0.03 -12.07
C VAL A 439 8.11 -0.62 -13.46
N LEU A 440 6.97 -1.10 -13.95
CA LEU A 440 6.79 -1.61 -15.31
C LEU A 440 6.38 -0.53 -16.32
N SER A 441 6.14 0.71 -15.86
CA SER A 441 5.70 1.80 -16.74
C SER A 441 6.85 2.38 -17.56
N CYS A 442 6.58 2.62 -18.84
CA CYS A 442 7.50 3.35 -19.71
C CYS A 442 7.57 4.86 -19.40
N SER A 443 6.60 5.42 -18.66
CA SER A 443 6.54 6.83 -18.31
C SER A 443 7.03 7.15 -16.87
N TRP A 444 7.39 6.12 -16.10
CA TRP A 444 7.91 6.31 -14.74
C TRP A 444 9.46 6.21 -14.71
N PRO A 445 10.17 6.87 -13.78
CA PRO A 445 11.62 6.77 -13.65
C PRO A 445 12.11 5.33 -13.65
N GLY A 446 13.14 5.06 -14.47
CA GLY A 446 13.54 3.71 -14.84
C GLY A 446 13.12 3.34 -16.25
N TRP A 447 12.02 3.93 -16.77
CA TRP A 447 11.55 3.83 -18.16
C TRP A 447 11.59 2.40 -18.72
N THR A 448 10.74 1.53 -18.18
CA THR A 448 10.60 0.13 -18.65
C THR A 448 9.82 0.11 -19.96
N CYS A 449 10.50 0.46 -21.06
CA CYS A 449 9.91 0.57 -22.39
C CYS A 449 10.16 -0.66 -23.28
N ASP A 450 10.57 -1.79 -22.68
CA ASP A 450 10.75 -3.04 -23.40
C ASP A 450 9.44 -3.47 -24.07
N ALA A 451 9.49 -3.74 -25.39
CA ALA A 451 8.31 -4.01 -26.20
C ALA A 451 7.54 -5.25 -25.74
N ASP A 452 8.26 -6.29 -25.28
CA ASP A 452 7.63 -7.53 -24.80
C ASP A 452 6.86 -7.27 -23.50
N ILE A 453 7.45 -6.49 -22.57
CA ILE A 453 6.82 -6.09 -21.30
C ILE A 453 5.59 -5.21 -21.57
N GLN A 454 5.73 -4.19 -22.44
CA GLN A 454 4.63 -3.28 -22.75
C GLN A 454 3.49 -3.98 -23.51
N GLY A 455 3.83 -4.88 -24.45
CA GLY A 455 2.85 -5.71 -25.17
C GLY A 455 2.06 -6.60 -24.22
N LEU A 456 2.73 -7.24 -23.27
CA LEU A 456 2.09 -8.10 -22.27
C LEU A 456 1.18 -7.31 -21.31
N LEU A 457 1.58 -6.10 -20.88
CA LEU A 457 0.71 -5.20 -20.10
C LEU A 457 -0.54 -4.79 -20.88
N GLN A 458 -0.42 -4.51 -22.18
CA GLN A 458 -1.58 -4.19 -23.03
C GLN A 458 -2.53 -5.38 -23.18
N GLU A 459 -2.00 -6.59 -23.37
CA GLU A 459 -2.79 -7.82 -23.43
C GLU A 459 -3.54 -8.05 -22.11
N MET A 460 -2.85 -7.94 -20.97
CA MET A 460 -3.45 -8.03 -19.63
C MET A 460 -4.55 -6.99 -19.40
N GLY A 461 -4.38 -5.77 -19.92
CA GLY A 461 -5.35 -4.70 -19.78
C GLY A 461 -6.67 -4.98 -20.50
N ARG A 462 -6.63 -5.74 -21.61
CA ARG A 462 -7.80 -6.10 -22.43
C ARG A 462 -8.49 -7.39 -21.97
N GLU A 463 -7.72 -8.32 -21.40
CA GLU A 463 -8.26 -9.59 -20.91
C GLU A 463 -9.11 -9.36 -19.64
N THR A 464 -10.30 -9.93 -19.61
CA THR A 464 -11.24 -9.79 -18.49
C THR A 464 -11.36 -11.07 -17.65
N ASP A 465 -10.94 -12.21 -18.17
CA ASP A 465 -10.88 -13.46 -17.41
C ASP A 465 -9.69 -13.46 -16.45
N GLN A 466 -9.97 -13.57 -15.17
CA GLN A 466 -8.95 -13.48 -14.12
C GLN A 466 -7.89 -14.60 -14.23
N LYS A 467 -8.25 -15.80 -14.65
CA LYS A 467 -7.28 -16.90 -14.81
C LYS A 467 -6.32 -16.64 -15.95
N LYS A 468 -6.84 -16.12 -17.08
CA LYS A 468 -6.00 -15.74 -18.23
C LYS A 468 -5.10 -14.56 -17.88
N ARG A 469 -5.63 -13.57 -17.16
CA ARG A 469 -4.82 -12.44 -16.65
C ARG A 469 -3.70 -12.92 -15.74
N PHE A 470 -3.98 -13.88 -14.86
CA PHE A 470 -2.97 -14.47 -13.98
C PHE A 470 -1.87 -15.19 -14.77
N ALA A 471 -2.23 -15.95 -15.81
CA ALA A 471 -1.25 -16.60 -16.69
C ALA A 471 -0.35 -15.58 -17.43
N LEU A 472 -0.92 -14.45 -17.88
CA LEU A 472 -0.13 -13.35 -18.44
C LEU A 472 0.80 -12.73 -17.38
N TRP A 473 0.35 -12.63 -16.13
CA TRP A 473 1.16 -12.14 -15.02
C TRP A 473 2.30 -13.08 -14.64
N GLU A 474 2.11 -14.40 -14.74
CA GLU A 474 3.20 -15.38 -14.60
C GLU A 474 4.26 -15.21 -15.70
N ARG A 475 3.86 -14.98 -16.96
CA ARG A 475 4.79 -14.62 -18.04
C ARG A 475 5.51 -13.31 -17.77
N MET A 476 4.85 -12.32 -17.17
CA MET A 476 5.49 -11.06 -16.74
C MET A 476 6.61 -11.30 -15.74
N HIS A 477 6.42 -12.20 -14.76
CA HIS A 477 7.49 -12.57 -13.84
C HIS A 477 8.69 -13.18 -14.56
N GLN A 478 8.46 -14.06 -15.53
CA GLN A 478 9.55 -14.63 -16.32
C GLN A 478 10.30 -13.53 -17.11
N LEU A 479 9.59 -12.64 -17.77
CA LEU A 479 10.20 -11.50 -18.47
C LEU A 479 10.95 -10.56 -17.53
N TRP A 480 10.42 -10.32 -16.33
CA TRP A 480 11.10 -9.51 -15.32
C TRP A 480 12.47 -10.07 -14.97
N TYR A 481 12.56 -11.36 -14.70
CA TYR A 481 13.83 -12.01 -14.33
C TYR A 481 14.78 -12.24 -15.51
N GLU A 482 14.24 -12.33 -16.71
CA GLU A 482 15.03 -12.41 -17.95
C GLU A 482 15.60 -11.04 -18.36
N LYS A 483 14.75 -10.00 -18.39
CA LYS A 483 15.13 -8.67 -18.86
C LYS A 483 15.77 -7.81 -17.77
N VAL A 484 15.52 -8.14 -16.52
CA VAL A 484 15.99 -7.43 -15.30
C VAL A 484 15.74 -5.91 -15.42
N PRO A 485 14.48 -5.46 -15.54
CA PRO A 485 14.19 -4.03 -15.59
C PRO A 485 14.51 -3.33 -14.27
N SER A 486 14.50 -4.08 -13.18
CA SER A 486 14.85 -3.68 -11.82
C SER A 486 15.18 -4.93 -11.00
N VAL A 487 15.86 -4.81 -9.89
CA VAL A 487 16.19 -5.94 -9.01
C VAL A 487 15.37 -5.89 -7.74
N ARG A 488 14.55 -6.93 -7.52
CA ARG A 488 13.82 -7.16 -6.29
C ARG A 488 14.68 -7.89 -5.26
N TYR A 489 14.77 -7.38 -4.03
CA TYR A 489 15.59 -7.95 -2.96
C TYR A 489 14.81 -8.89 -2.04
N GLY A 490 13.62 -8.53 -1.66
CA GLY A 490 12.75 -9.27 -0.74
C GLY A 490 11.74 -8.34 -0.09
N ASP A 491 10.87 -8.88 0.76
CA ASP A 491 9.89 -8.11 1.53
C ASP A 491 10.50 -7.63 2.84
N LEU A 492 10.35 -6.36 3.14
CA LEU A 492 10.64 -5.77 4.44
C LEU A 492 9.35 -5.62 5.22
N HIS A 493 9.36 -5.95 6.50
CA HIS A 493 8.28 -5.69 7.44
C HIS A 493 8.62 -4.47 8.28
N GLY A 494 7.60 -3.64 8.56
CA GLY A 494 7.76 -2.44 9.38
C GLY A 494 7.53 -2.70 10.86
N LEU A 495 7.95 -1.76 11.72
CA LEU A 495 7.64 -1.75 13.14
C LEU A 495 6.69 -0.60 13.45
N ARG A 496 5.60 -0.92 14.13
CA ARG A 496 4.64 -0.01 14.72
C ARG A 496 4.54 -0.25 16.22
N ALA A 497 4.05 0.74 16.94
CA ALA A 497 3.70 0.59 18.34
C ALA A 497 2.30 1.14 18.60
N ALA A 498 1.55 0.45 19.42
CA ALA A 498 0.24 0.90 19.91
C ALA A 498 0.18 0.80 21.43
N SER A 499 -0.43 1.78 22.10
CA SER A 499 -0.80 1.65 23.50
C SER A 499 -1.71 0.43 23.67
N LYS A 500 -1.56 -0.32 24.74
CA LYS A 500 -2.51 -1.39 25.09
C LYS A 500 -3.93 -0.87 25.38
N LYS A 501 -4.07 0.42 25.62
CA LYS A 501 -5.39 1.08 25.71
C LYS A 501 -6.08 1.21 24.35
N LEU A 502 -5.32 1.20 23.23
CA LEU A 502 -5.88 1.24 21.89
C LEU A 502 -6.39 -0.15 21.50
N GLN A 503 -7.70 -0.29 21.47
CA GLN A 503 -8.41 -1.52 21.13
C GLN A 503 -9.00 -1.46 19.72
N GLY A 504 -9.31 -2.62 19.12
CA GLY A 504 -9.95 -2.71 17.80
C GLY A 504 -9.04 -2.38 16.61
N PHE A 505 -7.75 -2.10 16.86
CA PHE A 505 -6.81 -1.81 15.77
C PHE A 505 -6.55 -3.06 14.92
N ASN A 506 -6.84 -2.94 13.62
CA ASN A 506 -6.58 -3.97 12.63
C ASN A 506 -5.20 -3.74 11.99
N ASP A 507 -4.26 -4.66 12.20
CA ASP A 507 -2.89 -4.63 11.70
C ASP A 507 -2.68 -5.39 10.37
N LYS A 508 -3.74 -5.99 9.82
CA LYS A 508 -3.67 -6.78 8.58
C LYS A 508 -3.58 -5.94 7.31
N THR A 509 -3.66 -4.62 7.42
CA THR A 509 -3.57 -3.74 6.27
C THR A 509 -2.22 -3.08 6.19
N GLU A 510 -1.76 -2.87 4.95
CA GLU A 510 -0.49 -2.23 4.67
C GLU A 510 -0.36 -0.86 5.36
N ARG A 511 -1.45 -0.08 5.37
CA ARG A 511 -1.50 1.23 6.02
C ARG A 511 -2.43 1.23 7.23
N PRO A 512 -2.06 1.93 8.33
CA PRO A 512 -2.87 1.98 9.53
C PRO A 512 -4.17 2.73 9.30
N ARG A 513 -5.24 2.26 9.95
CA ARG A 513 -6.56 2.89 9.92
C ARG A 513 -7.14 2.92 11.31
N PHE A 514 -7.84 4.01 11.65
CA PHE A 514 -8.29 4.32 13.00
C PHE A 514 -9.81 4.53 13.10
N TYR A 515 -10.58 4.08 12.14
CA TYR A 515 -11.98 3.73 12.36
C TYR A 515 -12.07 2.33 12.98
N ASN A 516 -13.15 2.03 13.68
CA ASN A 516 -13.37 0.79 14.46
C ASN A 516 -12.40 0.61 15.65
N VAL A 517 -11.69 1.66 16.07
CA VAL A 517 -10.82 1.65 17.25
C VAL A 517 -11.46 2.43 18.39
N TRP A 518 -11.14 2.05 19.64
CA TRP A 518 -11.55 2.78 20.84
C TRP A 518 -10.43 2.78 21.87
N LEU A 519 -10.53 3.71 22.83
CA LEU A 519 -9.58 3.81 23.92
C LEU A 519 -10.18 3.19 25.19
N ASP A 520 -9.49 2.21 25.73
CA ASP A 520 -9.76 1.70 27.07
C ASP A 520 -9.19 2.68 28.10
N ARG A 521 -9.99 3.04 29.15
CA ARG A 521 -9.65 4.08 30.15
C ARG A 521 -9.02 3.47 31.39
#